data_1ff3c26385663586ce3541f2ef18d161
#
_entry.id   1ff3c26385663586ce3541f2ef18d161
#
_cell.length_a   1.000
_cell.length_b   1.000
_cell.length_c   1.000
_cell.angle_alpha   90.00
_cell.angle_beta   90.00
_cell.angle_gamma   90.00
#
_symmetry.space_group_name_H-M   'P 1'
#
loop_
_entity.id
_entity.type
_entity.pdbx_description
1 polymer ?
#
loop_
_entity_poly.entity_id
_entity_poly.type
_entity_poly.pdbx_seq_one_letter_code
_entity_poly.pdbx_strand_id
1 'polypeptide(L)'
;MTSEPPNQRPEDGRDSPSDGATVAELRAAAADCTACALYRTATQTVFGEGPEEALIMLIGEQPGDAEDLAGHPFVGPAGKLLDRCLAEAGIDRARTYITNVVKHFKWVPRGTRRIHSKPGSVEIQACFPWLEAEVAAVKPRIIVALGSTTAQALFGRAFRVTRDRGRLMSSALAPHAFATVHPSAILRAPDEETRVREIRRFIEDLRKVAAIVT
;
A
#
# COMPACT_ATOMS: atom_id res chain seq x y z
N MET A 1 -39.39 11.74 -0.06
CA MET A 1 -38.14 12.15 0.59
C MET A 1 -37.90 11.15 1.70
N THR A 2 -37.21 10.06 1.41
CA THR A 2 -36.84 9.03 2.37
C THR A 2 -35.36 9.26 2.71
N SER A 3 -35.11 9.75 3.93
CA SER A 3 -33.80 9.93 4.51
C SER A 3 -33.20 8.55 4.79
N GLU A 4 -32.09 8.22 4.09
CA GLU A 4 -31.23 7.11 4.47
C GLU A 4 -30.69 7.35 5.89
N PRO A 5 -30.69 6.31 6.77
CA PRO A 5 -30.09 6.44 8.10
C PRO A 5 -28.55 6.54 7.97
N PRO A 6 -27.88 7.27 8.89
CA PRO A 6 -26.44 7.35 8.91
C PRO A 6 -25.84 5.97 9.14
N ASN A 7 -24.82 5.64 8.34
CA ASN A 7 -24.02 4.42 8.43
C ASN A 7 -23.45 4.26 9.85
N GLN A 8 -24.11 3.45 10.68
CA GLN A 8 -23.63 3.09 12.02
C GLN A 8 -22.45 2.13 11.85
N ARG A 9 -21.28 2.54 12.36
CA ARG A 9 -20.14 1.63 12.52
C ARG A 9 -20.58 0.46 13.43
N PRO A 10 -20.15 -0.79 13.15
CA PRO A 10 -20.36 -1.89 14.08
C PRO A 10 -19.72 -1.57 15.44
N GLU A 11 -20.48 -1.69 16.52
CA GLU A 11 -20.05 -1.32 17.88
C GLU A 11 -19.14 -2.35 18.57
N ASP A 12 -18.74 -3.44 17.89
CA ASP A 12 -18.02 -4.55 18.50
C ASP A 12 -16.48 -4.46 18.45
N GLY A 13 -15.92 -3.30 18.11
CA GLY A 13 -14.49 -2.97 18.32
C GLY A 13 -13.45 -3.83 17.54
N ARG A 14 -13.90 -4.88 16.87
CA ARG A 14 -13.04 -5.86 16.18
C ARG A 14 -12.46 -5.35 14.85
N ASP A 15 -13.03 -4.30 14.30
CA ASP A 15 -12.67 -3.74 12.98
C ASP A 15 -11.90 -2.41 13.07
N SER A 16 -11.43 -2.04 14.27
CA SER A 16 -10.68 -0.79 14.50
C SER A 16 -9.39 -1.04 15.26
N PRO A 17 -8.26 -0.48 14.81
CA PRO A 17 -6.99 -0.59 15.52
C PRO A 17 -7.05 0.14 16.87
N SER A 18 -6.35 -0.40 17.88
CA SER A 18 -6.19 0.25 19.19
C SER A 18 -5.08 1.29 19.14
N ASP A 19 -5.26 2.42 19.83
CA ASP A 19 -4.22 3.44 19.97
C ASP A 19 -2.99 2.89 20.72
N GLY A 20 -1.80 3.15 20.19
CA GLY A 20 -0.54 2.75 20.82
C GLY A 20 -0.18 1.25 20.67
N ALA A 21 -0.95 0.48 19.88
CA ALA A 21 -0.64 -0.91 19.62
C ALA A 21 0.64 -1.08 18.78
N THR A 22 1.41 -2.12 19.05
CA THR A 22 2.56 -2.56 18.25
C THR A 22 2.11 -3.11 16.89
N VAL A 23 3.02 -3.18 15.92
CA VAL A 23 2.72 -3.79 14.61
C VAL A 23 2.25 -5.24 14.76
N ALA A 24 2.80 -5.99 15.72
CA ALA A 24 2.41 -7.37 15.98
C ALA A 24 0.96 -7.47 16.49
N GLU A 25 0.55 -6.61 17.42
CA GLU A 25 -0.82 -6.54 17.93
C GLU A 25 -1.80 -6.09 16.85
N LEU A 26 -1.44 -5.08 16.06
CA LEU A 26 -2.24 -4.62 14.92
C LEU A 26 -2.47 -5.73 13.89
N ARG A 27 -1.41 -6.48 13.56
CA ARG A 27 -1.50 -7.62 12.62
C ARG A 27 -2.43 -8.71 13.15
N ALA A 28 -2.32 -9.04 14.44
CA ALA A 28 -3.18 -10.03 15.07
C ALA A 28 -4.66 -9.57 15.05
N ALA A 29 -4.92 -8.31 15.39
CA ALA A 29 -6.27 -7.74 15.38
C ALA A 29 -6.85 -7.65 13.94
N ALA A 30 -6.03 -7.35 12.94
CA ALA A 30 -6.48 -7.25 11.55
C ALA A 30 -6.74 -8.60 10.88
N ALA A 31 -6.29 -9.72 11.47
CA ALA A 31 -6.45 -11.06 10.88
C ALA A 31 -7.93 -11.42 10.63
N ASP A 32 -8.81 -11.02 11.54
CA ASP A 32 -10.25 -11.28 11.48
C ASP A 32 -11.07 -10.05 11.05
N CYS A 33 -10.45 -9.07 10.38
CA CYS A 33 -11.10 -7.82 9.96
C CYS A 33 -12.23 -8.07 8.96
N THR A 34 -13.42 -7.58 9.27
CA THR A 34 -14.63 -7.66 8.44
C THR A 34 -15.17 -6.29 8.02
N ALA A 35 -14.42 -5.21 8.21
CA ALA A 35 -14.82 -3.82 7.99
C ALA A 35 -15.28 -3.52 6.54
N CYS A 36 -14.91 -4.31 5.56
CA CYS A 36 -15.42 -4.20 4.19
C CYS A 36 -15.71 -5.58 3.58
N ALA A 37 -16.53 -5.64 2.54
CA ALA A 37 -16.99 -6.91 1.95
C ALA A 37 -15.87 -7.79 1.33
N LEU A 38 -14.64 -7.26 1.18
CA LEU A 38 -13.53 -8.00 0.56
C LEU A 38 -13.09 -9.22 1.37
N TYR A 39 -13.28 -9.22 2.71
CA TYR A 39 -12.96 -10.38 3.55
C TYR A 39 -13.68 -11.68 3.11
N ARG A 40 -14.85 -11.55 2.46
CA ARG A 40 -15.63 -12.70 2.00
C ARG A 40 -15.02 -13.43 0.81
N THR A 41 -14.19 -12.77 0.04
CA THR A 41 -13.65 -13.29 -1.23
C THR A 41 -12.12 -13.38 -1.23
N ALA A 42 -11.45 -12.63 -0.37
CA ALA A 42 -10.02 -12.78 -0.13
C ALA A 42 -9.73 -14.07 0.64
N THR A 43 -8.53 -14.61 0.50
CA THR A 43 -8.08 -15.80 1.23
C THR A 43 -7.77 -15.44 2.69
N GLN A 44 -7.18 -14.27 2.90
CA GLN A 44 -6.77 -13.78 4.22
C GLN A 44 -6.48 -12.28 4.19
N THR A 45 -6.31 -11.68 5.36
CA THR A 45 -5.74 -10.35 5.50
C THR A 45 -4.24 -10.40 5.21
N VAL A 46 -3.75 -9.50 4.35
CA VAL A 46 -2.32 -9.29 4.09
C VAL A 46 -1.89 -7.99 4.75
N PHE A 47 -1.32 -8.11 5.94
CA PHE A 47 -0.86 -6.97 6.73
C PHE A 47 0.53 -6.50 6.29
N GLY A 48 0.95 -5.30 6.74
CA GLY A 48 2.28 -4.79 6.43
C GLY A 48 3.41 -5.55 7.10
N GLU A 49 4.63 -5.46 6.56
CA GLU A 49 5.84 -6.12 7.03
C GLU A 49 7.06 -5.22 6.99
N GLY A 50 7.93 -5.41 7.97
CA GLY A 50 9.18 -4.70 8.15
C GLY A 50 9.42 -4.37 9.63
N PRO A 51 10.58 -3.78 9.95
CA PRO A 51 10.88 -3.37 11.31
C PRO A 51 10.00 -2.18 11.75
N GLU A 52 9.67 -2.13 13.04
CA GLU A 52 8.88 -1.03 13.61
C GLU A 52 9.63 0.31 13.59
N GLU A 53 10.97 0.27 13.57
CA GLU A 53 11.84 1.44 13.47
C GLU A 53 12.22 1.82 12.02
N ALA A 54 11.46 1.32 11.04
CA ALA A 54 11.72 1.61 9.63
C ALA A 54 11.57 3.11 9.33
N LEU A 55 12.61 3.72 8.76
CA LEU A 55 12.57 5.12 8.35
C LEU A 55 11.78 5.34 7.04
N ILE A 56 11.67 4.30 6.21
CA ILE A 56 10.95 4.33 4.93
C ILE A 56 9.75 3.37 5.03
N MET A 57 8.55 3.87 4.73
CA MET A 57 7.36 3.05 4.56
C MET A 57 6.87 3.12 3.12
N LEU A 58 6.86 1.99 2.44
CA LEU A 58 6.32 1.84 1.07
C LEU A 58 4.87 1.36 1.15
N ILE A 59 3.97 2.07 0.47
CA ILE A 59 2.53 1.82 0.54
C ILE A 59 1.99 1.52 -0.85
N GLY A 60 1.53 0.29 -1.08
CA GLY A 60 0.84 -0.15 -2.29
C GLY A 60 -0.67 0.06 -2.24
N GLU A 61 -1.37 -0.44 -3.25
CA GLU A 61 -2.83 -0.34 -3.38
C GLU A 61 -3.55 -1.40 -2.56
N GLN A 62 -3.33 -2.66 -2.87
CA GLN A 62 -3.90 -3.86 -2.24
C GLN A 62 -3.01 -5.07 -2.57
N PRO A 63 -3.17 -6.20 -1.87
CA PRO A 63 -2.52 -7.45 -2.23
C PRO A 63 -2.85 -7.90 -3.64
N GLY A 64 -1.94 -8.58 -4.32
CA GLY A 64 -2.21 -9.36 -5.51
C GLY A 64 -2.59 -10.81 -5.16
N ASP A 65 -2.78 -11.65 -6.18
CA ASP A 65 -3.13 -13.06 -6.02
C ASP A 65 -2.07 -13.86 -5.24
N ALA A 66 -0.80 -13.63 -5.55
CA ALA A 66 0.31 -14.29 -4.86
C ALA A 66 0.41 -13.87 -3.40
N GLU A 67 0.21 -12.59 -3.12
CA GLU A 67 0.21 -12.02 -1.77
C GLU A 67 -0.96 -12.54 -0.94
N ASP A 68 -2.16 -12.60 -1.52
CA ASP A 68 -3.38 -13.11 -0.86
C ASP A 68 -3.25 -14.59 -0.46
N LEU A 69 -2.58 -15.38 -1.30
CA LEU A 69 -2.30 -16.79 -1.01
C LEU A 69 -1.19 -16.97 0.04
N ALA A 70 -0.13 -16.15 -0.03
CA ALA A 70 1.02 -16.27 0.85
C ALA A 70 0.83 -15.59 2.22
N GLY A 71 -0.05 -14.60 2.32
CA GLY A 71 -0.22 -13.78 3.52
C GLY A 71 0.83 -12.69 3.71
N HIS A 72 1.71 -12.47 2.71
CA HIS A 72 2.84 -11.54 2.78
C HIS A 72 2.75 -10.48 1.69
N PRO A 73 3.02 -9.17 1.97
CA PRO A 73 2.95 -8.11 0.99
C PRO A 73 4.12 -8.17 0.01
N PHE A 74 3.87 -7.86 -1.26
CA PHE A 74 4.89 -7.72 -2.31
C PHE A 74 5.77 -8.95 -2.55
N VAL A 75 5.22 -10.16 -2.50
CA VAL A 75 5.93 -11.43 -2.83
C VAL A 75 5.82 -11.81 -4.30
N GLY A 76 4.86 -11.26 -5.02
CA GLY A 76 4.61 -11.52 -6.44
C GLY A 76 5.61 -10.79 -7.37
N PRO A 77 5.34 -10.81 -8.70
CA PRO A 77 6.25 -10.21 -9.69
C PRO A 77 6.51 -8.71 -9.48
N ALA A 78 5.52 -7.95 -8.98
CA ALA A 78 5.67 -6.53 -8.66
C ALA A 78 6.64 -6.31 -7.50
N GLY A 79 6.58 -7.16 -6.47
CA GLY A 79 7.49 -7.13 -5.32
C GLY A 79 8.92 -7.47 -5.74
N LYS A 80 9.12 -8.50 -6.56
CA LYS A 80 10.45 -8.87 -7.09
C LYS A 80 11.09 -7.73 -7.89
N LEU A 81 10.30 -6.98 -8.67
CA LEU A 81 10.81 -5.79 -9.35
C LEU A 81 11.15 -4.69 -8.35
N LEU A 82 10.27 -4.46 -7.35
CA LEU A 82 10.51 -3.48 -6.30
C LEU A 82 11.82 -3.77 -5.56
N ASP A 83 12.06 -5.00 -5.13
CA ASP A 83 13.26 -5.40 -4.39
C ASP A 83 14.54 -5.12 -5.18
N ARG A 84 14.55 -5.43 -6.48
CA ARG A 84 15.68 -5.10 -7.36
C ARG A 84 15.92 -3.60 -7.44
N CYS A 85 14.84 -2.81 -7.62
CA CYS A 85 14.96 -1.35 -7.73
C CYS A 85 15.38 -0.70 -6.41
N LEU A 86 14.94 -1.23 -5.26
CA LEU A 86 15.40 -0.78 -3.94
C LEU A 86 16.90 -1.02 -3.78
N ALA A 87 17.38 -2.22 -4.10
CA ALA A 87 18.81 -2.54 -4.04
C ALA A 87 19.65 -1.62 -4.93
N GLU A 88 19.22 -1.37 -6.19
CA GLU A 88 19.89 -0.45 -7.10
C GLU A 88 19.83 1.02 -6.64
N ALA A 89 18.81 1.40 -5.86
CA ALA A 89 18.69 2.73 -5.27
C ALA A 89 19.47 2.89 -3.95
N GLY A 90 20.08 1.82 -3.44
CA GLY A 90 20.80 1.82 -2.17
C GLY A 90 19.89 1.75 -0.94
N ILE A 91 18.65 1.29 -1.10
CA ILE A 91 17.69 1.10 0.00
C ILE A 91 17.68 -0.39 0.41
N ASP A 92 18.00 -0.64 1.68
CA ASP A 92 17.92 -1.99 2.25
C ASP A 92 16.45 -2.37 2.47
N ARG A 93 15.99 -3.39 1.75
CA ARG A 93 14.63 -3.93 1.89
C ARG A 93 14.31 -4.40 3.32
N ALA A 94 15.30 -4.98 4.03
CA ALA A 94 15.13 -5.47 5.39
C ALA A 94 14.94 -4.34 6.42
N ARG A 95 15.28 -3.10 6.07
CA ARG A 95 15.12 -1.90 6.90
C ARG A 95 13.93 -1.03 6.46
N THR A 96 13.10 -1.54 5.57
CA THR A 96 11.96 -0.84 4.99
C THR A 96 10.67 -1.52 5.41
N TYR A 97 9.68 -0.76 5.87
CA TYR A 97 8.33 -1.27 6.10
C TYR A 97 7.51 -1.20 4.81
N ILE A 98 6.82 -2.28 4.47
CA ILE A 98 5.99 -2.36 3.26
C ILE A 98 4.58 -2.79 3.62
N THR A 99 3.60 -2.06 3.09
CA THR A 99 2.19 -2.32 3.30
C THR A 99 1.34 -1.91 2.09
N ASN A 100 0.02 -2.04 2.21
CA ASN A 100 -0.97 -1.59 1.24
C ASN A 100 -2.05 -0.74 1.93
N VAL A 101 -2.73 0.13 1.17
CA VAL A 101 -3.90 0.88 1.67
C VAL A 101 -5.02 -0.07 2.03
N VAL A 102 -5.27 -1.10 1.20
CA VAL A 102 -6.29 -2.14 1.44
C VAL A 102 -5.60 -3.46 1.77
N LYS A 103 -6.08 -4.14 2.83
CA LYS A 103 -5.45 -5.37 3.35
C LYS A 103 -5.99 -6.66 2.75
N HIS A 104 -7.09 -6.59 1.99
CA HIS A 104 -7.71 -7.75 1.33
C HIS A 104 -7.62 -7.62 -0.19
N PHE A 105 -7.47 -8.75 -0.87
CA PHE A 105 -7.41 -8.81 -2.33
C PHE A 105 -8.79 -8.67 -2.96
N LYS A 106 -8.99 -7.62 -3.75
CA LYS A 106 -10.17 -7.45 -4.60
C LYS A 106 -9.93 -8.04 -5.97
N TRP A 107 -10.77 -8.99 -6.38
CA TRP A 107 -10.64 -9.68 -7.65
C TRP A 107 -12.00 -10.02 -8.27
N VAL A 108 -11.96 -10.34 -9.56
CA VAL A 108 -13.09 -10.88 -10.31
C VAL A 108 -12.67 -12.19 -10.97
N PRO A 109 -13.56 -13.21 -11.05
CA PRO A 109 -13.23 -14.47 -11.69
C PRO A 109 -13.16 -14.31 -13.22
N ARG A 110 -12.14 -14.94 -13.82
CA ARG A 110 -12.03 -15.09 -15.27
C ARG A 110 -11.56 -16.52 -15.58
N GLY A 111 -12.50 -17.41 -15.83
CA GLY A 111 -12.25 -18.84 -15.84
C GLY A 111 -11.75 -19.30 -14.47
N THR A 112 -10.62 -19.98 -14.43
CA THR A 112 -9.97 -20.44 -13.19
C THR A 112 -9.08 -19.38 -12.52
N ARG A 113 -8.94 -18.19 -13.12
CA ARG A 113 -8.04 -17.13 -12.62
C ARG A 113 -8.78 -16.09 -11.79
N ARG A 114 -8.17 -15.64 -10.73
CA ARG A 114 -8.57 -14.46 -9.96
C ARG A 114 -7.87 -13.23 -10.55
N ILE A 115 -8.66 -12.37 -11.22
CA ILE A 115 -8.12 -11.17 -11.87
C ILE A 115 -8.28 -9.97 -10.95
N HIS A 116 -7.18 -9.29 -10.68
CA HIS A 116 -7.14 -8.07 -9.88
C HIS A 116 -8.20 -7.06 -10.35
N SER A 117 -8.98 -6.56 -9.41
CA SER A 117 -9.95 -5.48 -9.59
C SER A 117 -9.60 -4.33 -8.64
N LYS A 118 -9.62 -3.11 -9.14
CA LYS A 118 -9.26 -1.93 -8.35
C LYS A 118 -10.21 -1.76 -7.16
N PRO A 119 -9.70 -1.50 -5.92
CA PRO A 119 -10.56 -1.19 -4.78
C PRO A 119 -11.28 0.16 -5.00
N GLY A 120 -12.52 0.23 -4.56
CA GLY A 120 -13.31 1.45 -4.57
C GLY A 120 -13.06 2.32 -3.34
N SER A 121 -13.72 3.49 -3.31
CA SER A 121 -13.59 4.41 -2.17
C SER A 121 -14.10 3.82 -0.85
N VAL A 122 -15.12 2.98 -0.91
CA VAL A 122 -15.70 2.33 0.28
C VAL A 122 -14.69 1.40 0.93
N GLU A 123 -14.04 0.52 0.15
CA GLU A 123 -13.04 -0.40 0.67
C GLU A 123 -11.79 0.33 1.18
N ILE A 124 -11.36 1.38 0.46
CA ILE A 124 -10.24 2.21 0.88
C ILE A 124 -10.54 2.90 2.22
N GLN A 125 -11.71 3.53 2.35
CA GLN A 125 -12.11 4.22 3.58
C GLN A 125 -12.24 3.27 4.77
N ALA A 126 -12.84 2.10 4.57
CA ALA A 126 -12.97 1.09 5.62
C ALA A 126 -11.62 0.52 6.09
N CYS A 127 -10.63 0.45 5.19
CA CYS A 127 -9.32 -0.11 5.49
C CYS A 127 -8.28 0.94 5.95
N PHE A 128 -8.55 2.23 5.71
CA PHE A 128 -7.61 3.32 5.98
C PHE A 128 -7.18 3.42 7.46
N PRO A 129 -8.05 3.18 8.47
CA PRO A 129 -7.65 3.18 9.88
C PRO A 129 -6.52 2.21 10.20
N TRP A 130 -6.45 1.04 9.53
CA TRP A 130 -5.32 0.12 9.69
C TRP A 130 -4.01 0.71 9.19
N LEU A 131 -4.04 1.44 8.07
CA LEU A 131 -2.85 2.13 7.56
C LEU A 131 -2.40 3.24 8.50
N GLU A 132 -3.33 4.02 9.04
CA GLU A 132 -3.02 5.08 10.03
C GLU A 132 -2.37 4.50 11.28
N ALA A 133 -2.88 3.36 11.76
CA ALA A 133 -2.31 2.66 12.91
C ALA A 133 -0.91 2.09 12.62
N GLU A 134 -0.67 1.52 11.43
CA GLU A 134 0.68 1.10 11.02
C GLU A 134 1.65 2.28 11.00
N VAL A 135 1.24 3.42 10.43
CA VAL A 135 2.07 4.63 10.41
C VAL A 135 2.34 5.15 11.82
N ALA A 136 1.34 5.12 12.71
CA ALA A 136 1.49 5.55 14.10
C ALA A 136 2.41 4.62 14.91
N ALA A 137 2.40 3.32 14.63
CA ALA A 137 3.29 2.33 15.27
C ALA A 137 4.74 2.46 14.75
N VAL A 138 4.94 2.50 13.43
CA VAL A 138 6.26 2.53 12.78
C VAL A 138 6.90 3.92 12.83
N LYS A 139 6.13 5.00 12.77
CA LYS A 139 6.60 6.40 12.77
C LYS A 139 7.67 6.68 11.71
N PRO A 140 7.44 6.32 10.43
CA PRO A 140 8.44 6.46 9.39
C PRO A 140 8.80 7.94 9.17
N ARG A 141 10.05 8.21 8.80
CA ARG A 141 10.48 9.55 8.37
C ARG A 141 9.87 9.93 7.03
N ILE A 142 9.64 8.95 6.15
CA ILE A 142 9.04 9.16 4.84
C ILE A 142 8.08 8.02 4.47
N ILE A 143 6.90 8.40 3.97
CA ILE A 143 5.96 7.49 3.32
C ILE A 143 6.06 7.62 1.80
N VAL A 144 6.01 6.50 1.08
CA VAL A 144 6.12 6.45 -0.38
C VAL A 144 4.88 5.77 -0.97
N ALA A 145 4.02 6.54 -1.61
CA ALA A 145 2.87 6.02 -2.33
C ALA A 145 3.29 5.36 -3.66
N LEU A 146 3.00 4.09 -3.80
CA LEU A 146 3.23 3.31 -5.02
C LEU A 146 1.94 3.25 -5.86
N GLY A 147 1.89 4.03 -6.94
CA GLY A 147 0.77 4.05 -7.88
C GLY A 147 -0.30 5.09 -7.59
N SER A 148 -1.20 5.26 -8.57
CA SER A 148 -2.18 6.35 -8.57
C SER A 148 -3.25 6.20 -7.49
N THR A 149 -3.71 4.97 -7.22
CA THR A 149 -4.76 4.72 -6.22
C THR A 149 -4.28 5.10 -4.83
N THR A 150 -3.09 4.61 -4.46
CA THR A 150 -2.44 4.92 -3.18
C THR A 150 -2.16 6.41 -3.05
N ALA A 151 -1.58 7.03 -4.09
CA ALA A 151 -1.30 8.46 -4.08
C ALA A 151 -2.58 9.30 -3.93
N GLN A 152 -3.69 8.90 -4.57
CA GLN A 152 -4.97 9.59 -4.42
C GLN A 152 -5.62 9.36 -3.04
N ALA A 153 -5.42 8.19 -2.44
CA ALA A 153 -5.88 7.92 -1.08
C ALA A 153 -5.15 8.79 -0.04
N LEU A 154 -3.84 9.02 -0.23
CA LEU A 154 -3.00 9.77 0.71
C LEU A 154 -2.99 11.29 0.46
N PHE A 155 -3.05 11.72 -0.81
CA PHE A 155 -2.82 13.13 -1.20
C PHE A 155 -4.03 13.77 -1.88
N GLY A 156 -5.14 13.05 -1.95
CA GLY A 156 -6.39 13.54 -2.52
C GLY A 156 -6.59 13.24 -4.01
N ARG A 157 -7.85 13.27 -4.44
CA ARG A 157 -8.30 12.83 -5.78
C ARG A 157 -7.68 13.61 -6.95
N ALA A 158 -7.20 14.83 -6.72
CA ALA A 158 -6.56 15.67 -7.75
C ALA A 158 -5.13 15.20 -8.10
N PHE A 159 -4.50 14.37 -7.26
CA PHE A 159 -3.14 13.89 -7.48
C PHE A 159 -3.03 13.00 -8.73
N ARG A 160 -2.02 13.26 -9.55
CA ARG A 160 -1.73 12.50 -10.78
C ARG A 160 -0.29 12.04 -10.77
N VAL A 161 -0.06 10.75 -10.55
CA VAL A 161 1.31 10.16 -10.52
C VAL A 161 2.10 10.47 -11.78
N THR A 162 1.48 10.50 -12.95
CA THR A 162 2.14 10.82 -14.22
C THR A 162 2.74 12.24 -14.27
N ARG A 163 2.16 13.19 -13.52
CA ARG A 163 2.58 14.59 -13.46
C ARG A 163 3.37 14.90 -12.19
N ASP A 164 2.92 14.35 -11.06
CA ASP A 164 3.30 14.81 -9.71
C ASP A 164 4.32 13.88 -9.03
N ARG A 165 4.68 12.72 -9.66
CA ARG A 165 5.68 11.78 -9.12
C ARG A 165 7.05 12.41 -8.96
N GLY A 166 7.87 11.85 -8.10
CA GLY A 166 9.27 12.24 -7.97
C GLY A 166 9.49 13.55 -7.22
N ARG A 167 8.49 14.06 -6.52
CA ARG A 167 8.55 15.28 -5.70
C ARG A 167 8.37 14.95 -4.23
N LEU A 168 9.16 15.61 -3.38
CA LEU A 168 8.97 15.58 -1.94
C LEU A 168 7.78 16.46 -1.56
N MET A 169 6.95 15.96 -0.66
CA MET A 169 5.73 16.63 -0.19
C MET A 169 5.65 16.54 1.34
N SER A 170 4.85 17.40 1.95
CA SER A 170 4.39 17.24 3.33
C SER A 170 3.19 16.29 3.40
N SER A 171 3.01 15.62 4.54
CA SER A 171 1.85 14.77 4.82
C SER A 171 1.43 14.93 6.27
N ALA A 172 0.15 14.69 6.54
CA ALA A 172 -0.35 14.59 7.91
C ALA A 172 0.11 13.28 8.60
N LEU A 173 0.48 12.26 7.81
CA LEU A 173 0.83 10.92 8.29
C LEU A 173 2.32 10.77 8.64
N ALA A 174 3.21 11.55 8.00
CA ALA A 174 4.66 11.46 8.23
C ALA A 174 5.34 12.79 7.91
N PRO A 175 6.56 13.07 8.43
CA PRO A 175 7.30 14.29 8.13
C PRO A 175 7.50 14.56 6.64
N HIS A 176 7.70 13.48 5.88
CA HIS A 176 7.88 13.54 4.43
C HIS A 176 6.96 12.55 3.71
N ALA A 177 6.56 12.92 2.51
CA ALA A 177 5.78 12.07 1.63
C ALA A 177 6.32 12.12 0.21
N PHE A 178 6.16 11.03 -0.51
CA PHE A 178 6.64 10.87 -1.87
C PHE A 178 5.66 10.00 -2.67
N ALA A 179 5.61 10.17 -3.98
CA ALA A 179 4.83 9.27 -4.83
C ALA A 179 5.61 8.90 -6.08
N THR A 180 5.46 7.65 -6.48
CA THR A 180 5.98 7.14 -7.75
C THR A 180 5.03 6.13 -8.37
N VAL A 181 5.38 5.54 -9.50
CA VAL A 181 4.55 4.52 -10.16
C VAL A 181 4.51 3.23 -9.35
N HIS A 182 3.46 2.45 -9.49
CA HIS A 182 3.44 1.10 -8.95
C HIS A 182 4.29 0.16 -9.81
N PRO A 183 5.12 -0.74 -9.24
CA PRO A 183 5.95 -1.66 -10.03
C PRO A 183 5.16 -2.50 -11.04
N SER A 184 3.92 -2.87 -10.73
CA SER A 184 3.05 -3.59 -11.68
C SER A 184 2.71 -2.79 -12.94
N ALA A 185 2.73 -1.45 -12.88
CA ALA A 185 2.54 -0.63 -14.08
C ALA A 185 3.75 -0.72 -15.02
N ILE A 186 4.96 -0.79 -14.45
CA ILE A 186 6.21 -1.00 -15.20
C ILE A 186 6.20 -2.37 -15.90
N LEU A 187 5.76 -3.42 -15.19
CA LEU A 187 5.64 -4.77 -15.76
C LEU A 187 4.64 -4.86 -16.91
N ARG A 188 3.65 -3.95 -16.96
CA ARG A 188 2.67 -3.85 -18.05
C ARG A 188 3.05 -2.84 -19.15
N ALA A 189 4.30 -2.37 -19.18
CA ALA A 189 4.77 -1.49 -20.25
C ALA A 189 4.57 -2.16 -21.62
N PRO A 190 4.17 -1.40 -22.67
CA PRO A 190 3.81 -1.95 -23.96
C PRO A 190 4.99 -2.61 -24.70
N ASP A 191 6.20 -2.16 -24.41
CA ASP A 191 7.44 -2.61 -25.05
C ASP A 191 8.61 -2.57 -24.05
N GLU A 192 9.73 -3.23 -24.45
CA GLU A 192 10.92 -3.34 -23.61
C GLU A 192 11.61 -2.00 -23.39
N GLU A 193 11.64 -1.14 -24.41
CA GLU A 193 12.28 0.19 -24.30
C GLU A 193 11.57 1.04 -23.25
N THR A 194 10.24 1.08 -23.33
CA THR A 194 9.42 1.78 -22.33
C THR A 194 9.61 1.19 -20.94
N ARG A 195 9.68 -0.14 -20.81
CA ARG A 195 9.91 -0.82 -19.53
C ARG A 195 11.25 -0.44 -18.92
N VAL A 196 12.33 -0.49 -19.69
CA VAL A 196 13.69 -0.11 -19.24
C VAL A 196 13.73 1.36 -18.82
N ARG A 197 13.13 2.26 -19.59
CA ARG A 197 13.03 3.67 -19.26
C ARG A 197 12.28 3.92 -17.94
N GLU A 198 11.13 3.25 -17.74
CA GLU A 198 10.35 3.40 -16.50
C GLU A 198 11.05 2.78 -15.29
N ILE A 199 11.81 1.69 -15.44
CA ILE A 199 12.67 1.14 -14.38
C ILE A 199 13.71 2.17 -13.95
N ARG A 200 14.44 2.79 -14.90
CA ARG A 200 15.44 3.82 -14.58
C ARG A 200 14.84 4.99 -13.82
N ARG A 201 13.70 5.51 -14.29
CA ARG A 201 12.98 6.60 -13.62
C ARG A 201 12.50 6.20 -12.22
N PHE A 202 12.05 4.96 -12.05
CA PHE A 202 11.61 4.45 -10.77
C PHE A 202 12.78 4.36 -9.77
N ILE A 203 13.95 3.89 -10.21
CA ILE A 203 15.19 3.88 -9.41
C ILE A 203 15.63 5.30 -9.04
N GLU A 204 15.56 6.26 -9.97
CA GLU A 204 15.85 7.68 -9.70
C GLU A 204 14.91 8.25 -8.63
N ASP A 205 13.61 7.93 -8.68
CA ASP A 205 12.66 8.32 -7.65
C ASP A 205 13.03 7.72 -6.29
N LEU A 206 13.38 6.43 -6.24
CA LEU A 206 13.80 5.75 -5.01
C LEU A 206 15.13 6.32 -4.44
N ARG A 207 16.08 6.71 -5.28
CA ARG A 207 17.31 7.40 -4.83
C ARG A 207 17.04 8.71 -4.12
N LYS A 208 16.02 9.47 -4.59
CA LYS A 208 15.59 10.68 -3.88
C LYS A 208 15.01 10.35 -2.50
N VAL A 209 14.28 9.25 -2.38
CA VAL A 209 13.77 8.74 -1.09
C VAL A 209 14.93 8.35 -0.17
N ALA A 210 15.93 7.62 -0.69
CA ALA A 210 17.12 7.23 0.07
C ALA A 210 17.84 8.42 0.68
N ALA A 211 18.00 9.50 -0.09
CA ALA A 211 18.67 10.73 0.35
C ALA A 211 17.96 11.49 1.49
N ILE A 212 16.69 11.18 1.77
CA ILE A 212 15.93 11.79 2.89
C ILE A 212 16.27 11.12 4.23
N VAL A 213 16.67 9.86 4.22
CA VAL A 213 16.90 9.03 5.42
C VAL A 213 18.37 8.76 5.71
N THR A 214 19.26 9.19 4.80
CA THR A 214 20.70 9.22 5.03
C THR A 214 21.07 10.48 5.83
#